data_9f671a573b841fadcab6dceedf31cedf
#
_entry.id   9f671a573b841fadcab6dceedf31cedf
#
_cell.length_a   1.000
_cell.length_b   1.000
_cell.length_c   1.000
_cell.angle_alpha   90.00
_cell.angle_beta   90.00
_cell.angle_gamma   90.00
#
_symmetry.space_group_name_H-M   'P 1'
#
loop_
_entity.id
_entity.type
_entity.pdbx_description
1 polymer ?
#
loop_
_entity_poly.entity_id
_entity_poly.type
_entity_poly.pdbx_seq_one_letter_code
_entity_poly.pdbx_strand_id
1 'polypeptide(L)'
;MIRNATKFDIPRIIEMLWHYHSSGNIKNLSIDNDKSALKILTIILMGGGVAFVSEKDNKITGMLLAVMAPFLWDQTKLVMNEICYWVEPEYRGSSAGYRLIKEYTSYCEELKDQNRIINYTMSQMSGQNLNYERFGLRPIECTWSN
;
A
#
# COMPACT_ATOMS: atom_id res chain seq x y z
N MET A 1 -8.04 -3.80 -14.30
CA MET A 1 -8.61 -4.73 -13.30
C MET A 1 -7.79 -4.62 -12.02
N ILE A 2 -8.42 -4.73 -10.85
CA ILE A 2 -7.69 -4.85 -9.58
C ILE A 2 -7.73 -6.31 -9.14
N ARG A 3 -6.61 -6.84 -8.68
CA ARG A 3 -6.49 -8.19 -8.14
C ARG A 3 -5.41 -8.28 -7.07
N ASN A 4 -5.44 -9.35 -6.30
CA ASN A 4 -4.32 -9.67 -5.41
C ASN A 4 -3.05 -9.91 -6.23
N ALA A 5 -1.94 -9.45 -5.69
CA ALA A 5 -0.63 -9.77 -6.23
C ALA A 5 -0.26 -11.24 -5.96
N THR A 6 0.54 -11.78 -6.84
CA THR A 6 1.12 -13.12 -6.74
C THR A 6 2.64 -13.06 -6.73
N LYS A 7 3.30 -14.16 -6.45
CA LYS A 7 4.77 -14.23 -6.52
C LYS A 7 5.34 -13.85 -7.90
N PHE A 8 4.57 -14.01 -8.97
CA PHE A 8 5.00 -13.67 -10.33
C PHE A 8 5.00 -12.16 -10.59
N ASP A 9 4.30 -11.39 -9.76
CA ASP A 9 4.24 -9.92 -9.86
C ASP A 9 5.41 -9.24 -9.14
N ILE A 10 6.14 -9.96 -8.29
CA ILE A 10 7.22 -9.40 -7.45
C ILE A 10 8.24 -8.60 -8.25
N PRO A 11 8.78 -9.06 -9.39
CA PRO A 11 9.76 -8.27 -10.14
C PRO A 11 9.21 -6.90 -10.56
N ARG A 12 7.96 -6.86 -11.02
CA ARG A 12 7.32 -5.62 -11.42
C ARG A 12 6.98 -4.72 -10.23
N ILE A 13 6.57 -5.29 -9.10
CA ILE A 13 6.34 -4.55 -7.87
C ILE A 13 7.63 -3.89 -7.37
N ILE A 14 8.76 -4.59 -7.39
CA ILE A 14 10.07 -4.04 -7.01
C ILE A 14 10.45 -2.87 -7.92
N GLU A 15 10.25 -2.99 -9.23
CA GLU A 15 10.49 -1.89 -10.17
C GLU A 15 9.64 -0.66 -9.81
N MET A 16 8.35 -0.84 -9.52
CA MET A 16 7.47 0.25 -9.11
C MET A 16 7.84 0.83 -7.75
N LEU A 17 8.39 0.05 -6.82
CA LEU A 17 8.94 0.54 -5.55
C LEU A 17 10.12 1.49 -5.79
N TRP A 18 10.97 1.21 -6.76
CA TRP A 18 12.03 2.13 -7.19
C TRP A 18 11.47 3.44 -7.75
N HIS A 19 10.43 3.37 -8.59
CA HIS A 19 9.76 4.57 -9.11
C HIS A 19 9.12 5.39 -7.98
N TYR A 20 8.42 4.73 -7.05
CA TYR A 20 7.84 5.35 -5.87
C TYR A 20 8.89 6.07 -5.03
N HIS A 21 9.97 5.39 -4.70
CA HIS A 21 11.07 5.95 -3.90
C HIS A 21 11.71 7.16 -4.58
N SER A 22 12.00 7.05 -5.88
CA SER A 22 12.63 8.13 -6.66
C SER A 22 11.75 9.38 -6.79
N SER A 23 10.44 9.24 -6.67
CA SER A 23 9.48 10.35 -6.74
C SER A 23 9.21 10.99 -5.37
N GLY A 24 9.64 10.36 -4.28
CA GLY A 24 9.35 10.81 -2.93
C GLY A 24 10.22 11.98 -2.49
N ASN A 25 9.68 12.76 -1.53
CA ASN A 25 10.42 13.86 -0.89
C ASN A 25 11.28 13.39 0.29
N ILE A 26 11.46 12.09 0.46
CA ILE A 26 12.28 11.52 1.53
C ILE A 26 13.72 11.57 1.06
N LYS A 27 14.51 12.41 1.74
CA LYS A 27 15.95 12.58 1.46
C LYS A 27 16.75 11.52 2.22
N ASN A 28 17.89 11.14 1.66
CA ASN A 28 18.89 10.27 2.33
C ASN A 28 18.41 8.85 2.66
N LEU A 29 17.32 8.38 2.06
CA LEU A 29 17.02 6.97 2.10
C LEU A 29 17.88 6.25 1.07
N SER A 30 18.69 5.33 1.54
CA SER A 30 19.30 4.32 0.67
C SER A 30 18.39 3.11 0.63
N ILE A 31 17.97 2.70 -0.54
CA ILE A 31 17.40 1.38 -0.72
C ILE A 31 18.59 0.43 -0.86
N ASP A 32 18.79 -0.38 0.16
CA ASP A 32 19.94 -1.26 0.23
C ASP A 32 20.01 -2.23 -0.93
N ASN A 33 18.88 -2.81 -1.26
CA ASN A 33 18.77 -3.72 -2.40
C ASN A 33 17.36 -4.33 -2.52
N ASP A 34 17.10 -4.99 -3.65
CA ASP A 34 15.86 -5.71 -3.93
C ASP A 34 15.59 -6.85 -2.95
N LYS A 35 16.61 -7.39 -2.26
CA LYS A 35 16.43 -8.47 -1.27
C LYS A 35 15.61 -8.02 -0.06
N SER A 36 15.75 -6.77 0.38
CA SER A 36 14.94 -6.24 1.48
C SER A 36 13.47 -6.09 1.05
N ALA A 37 13.23 -5.54 -0.14
CA ALA A 37 11.89 -5.46 -0.71
C ALA A 37 11.27 -6.86 -0.89
N LEU A 38 12.03 -7.83 -1.38
CA LEU A 38 11.59 -9.21 -1.54
C LEU A 38 11.16 -9.85 -0.22
N LYS A 39 11.87 -9.59 0.88
CA LYS A 39 11.49 -10.11 2.21
C LYS A 39 10.14 -9.57 2.66
N ILE A 40 9.91 -8.28 2.54
CA ILE A 40 8.64 -7.64 2.92
C ILE A 40 7.50 -8.17 2.03
N LEU A 41 7.70 -8.23 0.72
CA LEU A 41 6.70 -8.77 -0.21
C LEU A 41 6.37 -10.24 0.09
N THR A 42 7.38 -11.04 0.44
CA THR A 42 7.17 -12.44 0.84
C THR A 42 6.30 -12.53 2.10
N ILE A 43 6.56 -11.70 3.13
CA ILE A 43 5.75 -11.64 4.35
C ILE A 43 4.30 -11.27 4.01
N ILE A 44 4.10 -10.26 3.18
CA ILE A 44 2.77 -9.82 2.74
C ILE A 44 2.03 -10.96 2.04
N LEU A 45 2.66 -11.61 1.07
CA LEU A 45 2.05 -12.69 0.28
C LEU A 45 1.80 -13.96 1.10
N MET A 46 2.50 -14.15 2.22
CA MET A 46 2.27 -15.24 3.17
C MET A 46 1.20 -14.94 4.22
N GLY A 47 0.46 -13.84 4.09
CA GLY A 47 -0.63 -13.47 4.97
C GLY A 47 -0.29 -12.44 6.04
N GLY A 48 0.92 -11.87 6.03
CA GLY A 48 1.34 -10.77 6.91
C GLY A 48 0.85 -9.39 6.46
N GLY A 49 -0.03 -9.34 5.47
CA GLY A 49 -0.59 -8.11 4.93
C GLY A 49 -1.40 -8.37 3.67
N VAL A 50 -1.50 -7.38 2.80
CA VAL A 50 -2.13 -7.50 1.49
C VAL A 50 -1.37 -6.70 0.44
N ALA A 51 -1.33 -7.22 -0.77
CA ALA A 51 -0.80 -6.54 -1.95
C ALA A 51 -1.85 -6.59 -3.07
N PHE A 52 -2.34 -5.44 -3.48
CA PHE A 52 -3.20 -5.28 -4.63
C PHE A 52 -2.42 -4.68 -5.80
N VAL A 53 -2.70 -5.17 -7.01
CA VAL A 53 -2.15 -4.61 -8.25
C VAL A 53 -3.27 -4.20 -9.19
N SER A 54 -3.05 -3.09 -9.88
CA SER A 54 -3.87 -2.66 -11.01
C SER A 54 -3.27 -3.19 -12.29
N GLU A 55 -4.06 -3.90 -13.08
CA GLU A 55 -3.64 -4.48 -14.35
C GLU A 55 -4.47 -3.91 -15.51
N LYS A 56 -3.78 -3.53 -16.59
CA LYS A 56 -4.37 -3.09 -17.85
C LYS A 56 -3.53 -3.65 -18.99
N ASP A 57 -4.18 -4.27 -19.97
CA ASP A 57 -3.54 -4.84 -21.17
C ASP A 57 -2.36 -5.78 -20.82
N ASN A 58 -2.58 -6.65 -19.82
CA ASN A 58 -1.59 -7.59 -19.26
C ASN A 58 -0.34 -6.91 -18.65
N LYS A 59 -0.43 -5.62 -18.31
CA LYS A 59 0.65 -4.88 -17.62
C LYS A 59 0.17 -4.41 -16.27
N ILE A 60 1.02 -4.55 -15.26
CA ILE A 60 0.77 -3.95 -13.95
C ILE A 60 1.09 -2.46 -14.04
N THR A 61 0.10 -1.64 -13.72
CA THR A 61 0.11 -0.18 -13.87
C THR A 61 0.07 0.56 -12.55
N GLY A 62 -0.15 -0.16 -11.45
CA GLY A 62 -0.18 0.42 -10.11
C GLY A 62 -0.24 -0.67 -9.04
N MET A 63 0.01 -0.27 -7.81
CA MET A 63 0.01 -1.16 -6.65
C MET A 63 -0.43 -0.45 -5.38
N LEU A 64 -0.92 -1.23 -4.43
CA LEU A 64 -1.11 -0.84 -3.04
C LEU A 64 -0.63 -1.99 -2.15
N LEU A 65 0.32 -1.70 -1.27
CA LEU A 65 0.93 -2.65 -0.37
C LEU A 65 0.61 -2.25 1.07
N ALA A 66 0.21 -3.20 1.89
CA ALA A 66 -0.04 -2.98 3.31
C ALA A 66 0.43 -4.17 4.15
N VAL A 67 0.82 -3.89 5.39
CA VAL A 67 1.27 -4.88 6.36
C VAL A 67 0.38 -4.88 7.59
N MET A 68 0.17 -6.05 8.17
CA MET A 68 -0.46 -6.18 9.48
C MET A 68 0.60 -6.11 10.57
N ALA A 69 0.30 -5.35 11.62
CA ALA A 69 1.17 -5.21 12.78
C ALA A 69 0.35 -5.24 14.08
N PRO A 70 0.94 -5.68 15.21
CA PRO A 70 0.31 -5.56 16.50
C PRO A 70 0.00 -4.09 16.84
N PHE A 71 -1.16 -3.85 17.45
CA PHE A 71 -1.51 -2.52 17.93
C PHE A 71 -0.68 -2.17 19.17
N LEU A 72 -0.13 -0.96 19.19
CA LEU A 72 0.81 -0.54 20.25
C LEU A 72 0.23 -0.69 21.67
N TRP A 73 -1.04 -0.35 21.85
CA TRP A 73 -1.68 -0.34 23.15
C TRP A 73 -2.35 -1.66 23.54
N ASP A 74 -2.48 -2.59 22.61
CA ASP A 74 -3.01 -3.93 22.83
C ASP A 74 -2.46 -4.87 21.75
N GLN A 75 -1.38 -5.56 22.07
CA GLN A 75 -0.69 -6.44 21.11
C GLN A 75 -1.48 -7.70 20.74
N THR A 76 -2.62 -7.97 21.40
CA THR A 76 -3.56 -9.02 20.98
C THR A 76 -4.40 -8.59 19.77
N LYS A 77 -4.36 -7.32 19.43
CA LYS A 77 -5.07 -6.73 18.29
C LYS A 77 -4.11 -6.40 17.15
N LEU A 78 -4.59 -6.53 15.94
CA LEU A 78 -3.84 -6.19 14.73
C LEU A 78 -4.39 -4.93 14.08
N VAL A 79 -3.52 -4.20 13.42
CA VAL A 79 -3.84 -3.05 12.56
C VAL A 79 -3.27 -3.30 11.17
N MET A 80 -3.93 -2.80 10.14
CA MET A 80 -3.42 -2.83 8.76
C MET A 80 -2.87 -1.46 8.39
N ASN A 81 -1.60 -1.40 8.04
CA ASN A 81 -0.93 -0.15 7.66
C ASN A 81 -0.53 -0.20 6.19
N GLU A 82 -1.06 0.70 5.39
CA GLU A 82 -0.55 0.90 4.03
C GLU A 82 0.90 1.39 4.12
N ILE A 83 1.77 0.78 3.32
CA ILE A 83 3.21 1.10 3.26
C ILE A 83 3.64 1.64 1.90
N CYS A 84 2.86 1.39 0.86
CA CYS A 84 3.12 1.94 -0.46
C CYS A 84 1.85 1.94 -1.31
N TYR A 85 1.52 3.10 -1.87
CA TYR A 85 0.50 3.28 -2.88
C TYR A 85 1.11 4.00 -4.07
N TRP A 86 1.04 3.37 -5.24
CA TRP A 86 1.64 3.90 -6.47
C TRP A 86 0.81 3.59 -7.69
N VAL A 87 0.69 4.56 -8.57
CA VAL A 87 0.20 4.39 -9.94
C VAL A 87 1.23 5.01 -10.87
N GLU A 88 1.63 4.27 -11.89
CA GLU A 88 2.60 4.76 -12.87
C GLU A 88 2.10 6.07 -13.50
N PRO A 89 3.00 7.04 -13.73
CA PRO A 89 2.62 8.39 -14.17
C PRO A 89 1.70 8.42 -15.39
N GLU A 90 1.96 7.58 -16.38
CA GLU A 90 1.18 7.50 -17.62
C GLU A 90 -0.24 6.95 -17.43
N TYR A 91 -0.54 6.33 -16.27
CA TYR A 91 -1.86 5.79 -15.92
C TYR A 91 -2.58 6.62 -14.85
N ARG A 92 -1.97 7.73 -14.40
CA ARG A 92 -2.61 8.67 -13.48
C ARG A 92 -3.74 9.41 -14.18
N GLY A 93 -4.77 9.80 -13.41
CA GLY A 93 -5.98 10.35 -13.98
C GLY A 93 -6.98 9.31 -14.50
N SER A 94 -6.58 8.03 -14.59
CA SER A 94 -7.50 6.91 -14.81
C SER A 94 -8.19 6.50 -13.50
N SER A 95 -9.11 5.53 -13.60
CA SER A 95 -9.76 4.96 -12.39
C SER A 95 -8.89 4.00 -11.58
N ALA A 96 -7.66 3.72 -12.02
CA ALA A 96 -6.79 2.71 -11.39
C ALA A 96 -6.51 3.02 -9.92
N GLY A 97 -6.10 4.26 -9.63
CA GLY A 97 -5.82 4.69 -8.26
C GLY A 97 -7.04 4.63 -7.35
N TYR A 98 -8.17 5.14 -7.81
CA TYR A 98 -9.44 5.06 -7.07
C TYR A 98 -9.82 3.60 -6.74
N ARG A 99 -9.69 2.71 -7.72
CA ARG A 99 -10.05 1.30 -7.57
C ARG A 99 -9.13 0.58 -6.60
N LEU A 100 -7.82 0.89 -6.61
CA LEU A 100 -6.87 0.31 -5.64
C LEU A 100 -7.24 0.69 -4.21
N ILE A 101 -7.52 1.97 -3.94
CA ILE A 101 -7.92 2.44 -2.61
C ILE A 101 -9.25 1.82 -2.21
N LYS A 102 -10.23 1.77 -3.13
CA LYS A 102 -11.54 1.17 -2.86
C LYS A 102 -11.42 -0.31 -2.51
N GLU A 103 -10.61 -1.06 -3.25
CA GLU A 103 -10.37 -2.49 -2.97
C GLU A 103 -9.73 -2.68 -1.59
N TYR A 104 -8.70 -1.89 -1.28
CA TYR A 104 -8.04 -1.93 0.01
C TYR A 104 -8.98 -1.60 1.17
N THR A 105 -9.74 -0.52 1.08
CA THR A 105 -10.67 -0.13 2.15
C THR A 105 -11.78 -1.15 2.33
N SER A 106 -12.34 -1.69 1.24
CA SER A 106 -13.36 -2.74 1.30
C SER A 106 -12.83 -4.00 1.96
N TYR A 107 -11.62 -4.44 1.59
CA TYR A 107 -10.95 -5.59 2.20
C TYR A 107 -10.69 -5.38 3.70
N CYS A 108 -10.23 -4.19 4.09
CA CYS A 108 -9.99 -3.87 5.50
C CYS A 108 -11.28 -3.81 6.32
N GLU A 109 -12.39 -3.28 5.77
CA GLU A 109 -13.68 -3.31 6.46
C GLU A 109 -14.17 -4.75 6.66
N GLU A 110 -14.01 -5.62 5.69
CA GLU A 110 -14.31 -7.03 5.84
C GLU A 110 -13.48 -7.70 6.95
N LEU A 111 -12.18 -7.40 7.04
CA LEU A 111 -11.32 -7.90 8.12
C LEU A 111 -11.75 -7.35 9.50
N LYS A 112 -12.21 -6.10 9.57
CA LYS A 112 -12.78 -5.52 10.81
C LYS A 112 -14.05 -6.24 11.22
N ASP A 113 -14.96 -6.48 10.29
CA ASP A 113 -16.20 -7.22 10.55
C ASP A 113 -15.95 -8.64 11.06
N GLN A 114 -14.85 -9.25 10.62
CA GLN A 114 -14.35 -10.54 11.09
C GLN A 114 -13.55 -10.46 12.40
N ASN A 115 -13.39 -9.28 13.00
CA ASN A 115 -12.55 -9.02 14.17
C ASN A 115 -11.07 -9.42 13.99
N ARG A 116 -10.55 -9.40 12.76
CA ARG A 116 -9.15 -9.74 12.46
C ARG A 116 -8.23 -8.54 12.57
N ILE A 117 -8.74 -7.34 12.34
CA ILE A 117 -8.04 -6.07 12.59
C ILE A 117 -8.97 -5.10 13.32
N ILE A 118 -8.41 -4.14 14.05
CA ILE A 118 -9.20 -3.10 14.74
C ILE A 118 -9.31 -1.80 13.94
N ASN A 119 -8.29 -1.49 13.14
CA ASN A 119 -8.29 -0.36 12.22
C ASN A 119 -7.32 -0.58 11.06
N TYR A 120 -7.36 0.34 10.12
CA TYR A 120 -6.42 0.41 9.00
C TYR A 120 -6.10 1.87 8.67
N THR A 121 -4.94 2.09 8.06
CA THR A 121 -4.44 3.42 7.72
C THR A 121 -4.01 3.51 6.27
N MET A 122 -4.02 4.73 5.75
CA MET A 122 -3.36 5.11 4.52
C MET A 122 -2.50 6.35 4.76
N SER A 123 -1.34 6.38 4.14
CA SER A 123 -0.42 7.50 4.20
C SER A 123 -0.61 8.42 2.99
N GLN A 124 -0.32 9.70 3.19
CA GLN A 124 -0.28 10.68 2.11
C GLN A 124 1.10 11.31 2.06
N MET A 125 1.76 11.21 0.92
CA MET A 125 3.06 11.88 0.74
C MET A 125 2.87 13.40 0.67
N SER A 126 3.86 14.12 1.20
CA SER A 126 3.90 15.57 1.11
C SER A 126 3.75 16.07 -0.34
N GLY A 127 2.91 17.06 -0.54
CA GLY A 127 2.63 17.61 -1.87
C GLY A 127 1.56 16.86 -2.69
N GLN A 128 1.07 15.72 -2.21
CA GLN A 128 -0.08 15.05 -2.79
C GLN A 128 -1.38 15.57 -2.19
N ASN A 129 -2.40 15.70 -3.01
CA ASN A 129 -3.74 16.07 -2.57
C ASN A 129 -4.72 14.93 -2.89
N LEU A 130 -4.70 13.90 -2.04
CA LEU A 130 -5.57 12.74 -2.17
C LEU A 130 -6.75 12.88 -1.21
N ASN A 131 -7.95 12.82 -1.74
CA ASN A 131 -9.17 12.90 -0.94
C ASN A 131 -9.54 11.51 -0.39
N TYR A 132 -8.94 11.15 0.75
CA TYR A 132 -9.25 9.90 1.44
C TYR A 132 -10.57 9.94 2.22
N GLU A 133 -11.13 11.13 2.51
CA GLU A 133 -12.41 11.26 3.20
C GLU A 133 -13.57 10.62 2.42
N ARG A 134 -13.49 10.62 1.09
CA ARG A 134 -14.47 9.92 0.23
C ARG A 134 -14.52 8.40 0.43
N PHE A 135 -13.51 7.83 1.09
CA PHE A 135 -13.44 6.42 1.46
C PHE A 135 -13.71 6.19 2.97
N GLY A 136 -14.21 7.21 3.68
CA GLY A 136 -14.51 7.14 5.10
C GLY A 136 -13.29 7.28 6.01
N LEU A 137 -12.13 7.66 5.47
CA LEU A 137 -10.91 7.89 6.24
C LEU A 137 -10.85 9.34 6.74
N ARG A 138 -10.20 9.54 7.87
CA ARG A 138 -9.95 10.87 8.44
C ARG A 138 -8.47 11.02 8.80
N PRO A 139 -7.92 12.24 8.75
CA PRO A 139 -6.55 12.48 9.23
C PRO A 139 -6.43 12.16 10.72
N ILE A 140 -5.38 11.45 11.10
CA ILE A 140 -5.08 11.11 12.51
C ILE A 140 -3.73 11.61 12.98
N GLU A 141 -2.75 11.73 12.09
CA GLU A 141 -1.39 12.17 12.41
C GLU A 141 -0.67 12.73 11.19
N CYS A 142 0.45 13.38 11.45
CA CYS A 142 1.39 13.81 10.42
C CYS A 142 2.80 13.35 10.81
N THR A 143 3.48 12.67 9.91
CA THR A 143 4.83 12.14 10.13
C THR A 143 5.87 13.11 9.60
N TRP A 144 6.89 13.38 10.41
CA TRP A 144 8.01 14.25 10.08
C TRP A 144 9.29 13.41 9.94
N SER A 145 10.12 13.77 8.95
CA SER A 145 11.43 13.14 8.73
C SER A 145 12.52 14.21 8.64
N ASN A 146 13.75 13.87 9.03
CA ASN A 146 14.92 14.71 8.83
C ASN A 146 15.33 14.82 7.36
#